data_c5fbc54ae7db44d4779f28170a4256d5
#
_entry.id   c5fbc54ae7db44d4779f28170a4256d5
#
_cell.length_a   1.000
_cell.length_b   1.000
_cell.length_c   1.000
_cell.angle_alpha   90.00
_cell.angle_beta   90.00
_cell.angle_gamma   90.00
#
_symmetry.space_group_name_H-M   'P 1'
#
loop_
_entity.id
_entity.type
_entity.pdbx_description
1 polymer ?
#
loop_
_entity_poly.entity_id
_entity_poly.type
_entity_poly.pdbx_seq_one_letter_code
_entity_poly.pdbx_strand_id
1 'polypeptide(L)'
;MKNMRLTVCIGIMCGWLAAGMLHAGTRPDHVRPVEEDGSRLWLPVIRPVEGAEVEITYKGKVSPTIAIAIAELKNAWKGDPVLLEKKKTGRGDGFAITSSEHQVRILSSTETGLLYGAYSLLRMQAAGQLTVPLSVTEQPAYDLRILNHWDNPDGTVERGYAGRSLWNWEELPGTLSPRYEAYARANASVGINGTVLNNVNASPQVLTTGSLEKVKALADVFRPYGIKVYLSVNFASPIRLGKLDTADPLDKEVIGWWKQKVKEIYAMIPDFGGFLVKANSEGQPGPCDFGRTHAEGANMLADALKPYGGIVMWRAFVYSPTDSDRAKQAYLEFMPLDGQFHDNVIVQIKNGPIDFQPREPYSPLFTAMKQTPMMVEFQITQEYLGFSNHLAYLAPLWEEFFGEVRPDRLKAAAGVANIGTDVNWCGHHFAQANWYAFGRLAWNPSLTSDRIADEWLRQ
;
A
#
# COMPACT_ATOMS: atom_id res chain seq x y z
N MET A 1 -20.84 50.49 -42.30
CA MET A 1 -19.71 50.71 -43.21
C MET A 1 -18.63 49.66 -42.95
N LYS A 2 -18.26 48.99 -44.02
CA LYS A 2 -17.13 48.09 -44.27
C LYS A 2 -16.91 46.87 -43.36
N ASN A 3 -17.40 45.75 -43.91
CA ASN A 3 -16.95 44.37 -43.62
C ASN A 3 -15.45 44.19 -43.94
N MET A 4 -14.76 43.48 -43.07
CA MET A 4 -13.47 42.93 -43.40
C MET A 4 -13.48 41.40 -43.12
N ARG A 5 -13.55 40.63 -44.20
CA ARG A 5 -13.43 39.17 -44.20
C ARG A 5 -11.97 38.79 -44.12
N LEU A 6 -11.61 37.98 -43.15
CA LEU A 6 -10.28 37.37 -43.06
C LEU A 6 -10.33 36.00 -43.73
N THR A 7 -9.61 35.88 -44.85
CA THR A 7 -9.45 34.63 -45.61
C THR A 7 -8.23 33.91 -45.07
N VAL A 8 -8.41 32.70 -44.52
CA VAL A 8 -7.32 31.82 -44.12
C VAL A 8 -6.92 30.98 -45.32
N CYS A 9 -5.70 31.17 -45.82
CA CYS A 9 -5.08 30.29 -46.83
C CYS A 9 -4.43 29.10 -46.14
N ILE A 10 -4.95 27.88 -46.41
CA ILE A 10 -4.27 26.62 -46.06
C ILE A 10 -3.35 26.26 -47.23
N GLY A 11 -2.05 26.37 -47.02
CA GLY A 11 -1.04 25.89 -47.95
C GLY A 11 -0.72 24.41 -47.70
N ILE A 12 -1.05 23.58 -48.69
CA ILE A 12 -0.64 22.16 -48.72
C ILE A 12 0.74 22.11 -49.36
N MET A 13 1.80 21.77 -48.62
CA MET A 13 3.09 21.40 -49.15
C MET A 13 3.17 19.90 -49.42
N CYS A 14 3.04 19.51 -50.70
CA CYS A 14 3.43 18.16 -51.13
C CYS A 14 4.93 18.09 -51.31
N GLY A 15 5.61 17.36 -50.41
CA GLY A 15 7.00 16.98 -50.59
C GLY A 15 7.12 15.58 -51.20
N TRP A 16 7.74 15.52 -52.38
CA TRP A 16 8.14 14.25 -53.02
C TRP A 16 9.34 13.66 -52.29
N LEU A 17 9.20 12.42 -51.78
CA LEU A 17 10.35 11.62 -51.32
C LEU A 17 10.52 10.44 -52.28
N ALA A 18 11.72 10.40 -52.85
CA ALA A 18 12.18 9.33 -53.74
C ALA A 18 12.26 7.99 -53.05
N ALA A 19 11.66 6.96 -53.62
CA ALA A 19 11.74 5.60 -53.18
C ALA A 19 13.11 4.98 -53.50
N GLY A 20 13.94 4.76 -52.48
CA GLY A 20 15.07 3.86 -52.54
C GLY A 20 14.61 2.44 -52.26
N MET A 21 14.63 1.55 -53.25
CA MET A 21 14.42 0.12 -53.06
C MET A 21 15.59 -0.49 -52.28
N LEU A 22 15.40 -0.77 -51.00
CA LEU A 22 16.27 -1.65 -50.24
C LEU A 22 15.67 -3.07 -50.26
N HIS A 23 16.48 -4.02 -50.69
CA HIS A 23 16.18 -5.44 -50.71
C HIS A 23 15.70 -5.93 -49.32
N ALA A 24 14.50 -6.47 -49.29
CA ALA A 24 13.97 -7.11 -48.11
C ALA A 24 14.68 -8.48 -47.92
N GLY A 25 15.66 -8.53 -47.04
CA GLY A 25 16.08 -9.77 -46.43
C GLY A 25 14.93 -10.31 -45.57
N THR A 26 14.54 -11.55 -45.76
CA THR A 26 13.58 -12.27 -44.94
C THR A 26 14.03 -12.22 -43.47
N ARG A 27 13.37 -11.40 -42.66
CA ARG A 27 13.52 -11.45 -41.20
C ARG A 27 12.85 -12.72 -40.68
N PRO A 28 13.49 -13.42 -39.72
CA PRO A 28 12.85 -14.57 -39.08
C PRO A 28 11.57 -14.11 -38.37
N ASP A 29 10.62 -15.04 -38.28
CA ASP A 29 9.29 -14.86 -37.74
C ASP A 29 9.25 -13.90 -36.56
N HIS A 30 8.61 -12.74 -36.78
CA HIS A 30 8.34 -11.79 -35.74
C HIS A 30 7.35 -12.41 -34.77
N VAL A 31 7.85 -12.93 -33.65
CA VAL A 31 7.05 -13.00 -32.43
C VAL A 31 6.58 -11.57 -32.21
N ARG A 32 5.29 -11.31 -32.43
CA ARG A 32 4.69 -9.99 -32.12
C ARG A 32 5.07 -9.70 -30.68
N PRO A 33 5.65 -8.52 -30.36
CA PRO A 33 5.85 -8.14 -28.98
C PRO A 33 4.50 -8.30 -28.29
N VAL A 34 4.47 -9.00 -27.17
CA VAL A 34 3.29 -8.97 -26.30
C VAL A 34 3.04 -7.50 -26.03
N GLU A 35 1.88 -7.01 -26.43
CA GLU A 35 1.52 -5.61 -26.19
C GLU A 35 1.68 -5.37 -24.70
N GLU A 36 2.56 -4.45 -24.33
CA GLU A 36 2.79 -4.07 -22.93
C GLU A 36 1.66 -3.15 -22.50
N ASP A 37 0.55 -3.75 -22.06
CA ASP A 37 -0.65 -3.04 -21.62
C ASP A 37 -0.60 -2.61 -20.14
N GLY A 38 0.52 -2.86 -19.45
CA GLY A 38 0.72 -2.57 -18.04
C GLY A 38 0.07 -3.57 -17.08
N SER A 39 -0.60 -4.61 -17.57
CA SER A 39 -1.28 -5.60 -16.71
C SER A 39 -0.33 -6.39 -15.82
N ARG A 40 0.93 -6.53 -16.22
CA ARG A 40 1.96 -7.29 -15.49
C ARG A 40 2.65 -6.50 -14.38
N LEU A 41 2.41 -5.20 -14.31
CA LEU A 41 3.16 -4.31 -13.43
C LEU A 41 4.67 -4.34 -13.75
N TRP A 42 5.52 -4.21 -12.75
CA TRP A 42 6.98 -4.31 -12.81
C TRP A 42 7.50 -5.73 -12.54
N LEU A 43 6.63 -6.73 -12.59
CA LEU A 43 6.97 -8.09 -12.18
C LEU A 43 7.38 -8.94 -13.38
N PRO A 44 8.37 -9.84 -13.23
CA PRO A 44 8.71 -10.77 -14.28
C PRO A 44 7.54 -11.71 -14.60
N VAL A 45 7.41 -12.05 -15.87
CA VAL A 45 6.39 -13.03 -16.32
C VAL A 45 6.75 -14.39 -15.73
N ILE A 46 5.80 -15.01 -15.06
CA ILE A 46 5.93 -16.41 -14.66
C ILE A 46 5.77 -17.26 -15.94
N ARG A 47 6.85 -17.88 -16.39
CA ARG A 47 6.85 -18.82 -17.51
C ARG A 47 7.24 -20.20 -16.99
N PRO A 48 6.70 -21.29 -17.55
CA PRO A 48 7.28 -22.60 -17.34
C PRO A 48 8.74 -22.56 -17.79
N VAL A 49 9.66 -22.97 -16.93
CA VAL A 49 11.09 -22.97 -17.26
C VAL A 49 11.37 -24.20 -18.12
N GLU A 50 11.71 -23.97 -19.41
CA GLU A 50 12.30 -24.99 -20.27
C GLU A 50 13.82 -24.80 -20.24
N GLY A 51 14.54 -25.76 -19.68
CA GLY A 51 16.02 -25.74 -19.65
C GLY A 51 16.62 -25.99 -18.27
N ALA A 52 17.95 -25.83 -18.14
CA ALA A 52 18.66 -26.04 -16.88
C ALA A 52 18.17 -25.06 -15.81
N GLU A 53 17.38 -25.55 -14.87
CA GLU A 53 16.88 -24.77 -13.74
C GLU A 53 18.02 -24.43 -12.79
N VAL A 54 18.10 -23.16 -12.41
CA VAL A 54 18.98 -22.75 -11.31
C VAL A 54 18.53 -23.44 -10.03
N GLU A 55 19.45 -24.05 -9.33
CA GLU A 55 19.16 -24.72 -8.06
C GLU A 55 18.78 -23.70 -6.99
N ILE A 56 17.56 -23.80 -6.47
CA ILE A 56 17.06 -22.98 -5.35
C ILE A 56 16.75 -23.91 -4.19
N THR A 57 17.47 -23.74 -3.09
CA THR A 57 17.32 -24.58 -1.91
C THR A 57 16.87 -23.78 -0.69
N TYR A 58 16.19 -24.45 0.25
CA TYR A 58 15.80 -23.88 1.52
C TYR A 58 16.15 -24.84 2.68
N LYS A 59 16.77 -24.32 3.71
CA LYS A 59 17.03 -25.08 4.94
C LYS A 59 15.83 -25.03 5.88
N GLY A 60 14.89 -25.95 5.71
CA GLY A 60 13.70 -26.07 6.55
C GLY A 60 12.51 -26.71 5.86
N LYS A 61 11.38 -26.72 6.56
CA LYS A 61 10.10 -27.14 5.97
C LYS A 61 9.56 -26.00 5.10
N VAL A 62 9.28 -26.30 3.84
CA VAL A 62 8.74 -25.33 2.90
C VAL A 62 7.30 -24.95 3.29
N SER A 63 7.10 -23.68 3.61
CA SER A 63 5.78 -23.05 3.82
C SER A 63 5.26 -22.46 2.51
N PRO A 64 4.00 -22.01 2.44
CA PRO A 64 3.49 -21.28 1.29
C PRO A 64 4.34 -20.06 0.91
N THR A 65 4.81 -19.28 1.88
CA THR A 65 5.69 -18.09 1.66
C THR A 65 7.03 -18.49 1.04
N ILE A 66 7.65 -19.55 1.55
CA ILE A 66 8.91 -20.06 1.01
C ILE A 66 8.70 -20.68 -0.40
N ALA A 67 7.57 -21.34 -0.63
CA ALA A 67 7.24 -21.85 -1.95
C ALA A 67 7.16 -20.73 -2.99
N ILE A 68 6.56 -19.59 -2.63
CA ILE A 68 6.51 -18.38 -3.48
C ILE A 68 7.93 -17.86 -3.74
N ALA A 69 8.76 -17.70 -2.72
CA ALA A 69 10.14 -17.22 -2.89
C ALA A 69 10.96 -18.12 -3.83
N ILE A 70 10.83 -19.43 -3.68
CA ILE A 70 11.49 -20.41 -4.56
C ILE A 70 10.95 -20.29 -5.99
N ALA A 71 9.64 -20.19 -6.18
CA ALA A 71 9.01 -20.07 -7.50
C ALA A 71 9.46 -18.80 -8.24
N GLU A 72 9.48 -17.65 -7.55
CA GLU A 72 9.94 -16.38 -8.12
C GLU A 72 11.41 -16.45 -8.56
N LEU A 73 12.29 -17.01 -7.73
CA LEU A 73 13.70 -17.17 -8.07
C LEU A 73 13.89 -18.16 -9.22
N LYS A 74 13.24 -19.32 -9.21
CA LYS A 74 13.31 -20.29 -10.31
C LYS A 74 12.84 -19.70 -11.63
N ASN A 75 11.82 -18.86 -11.58
CA ASN A 75 11.23 -18.23 -12.77
C ASN A 75 12.12 -17.14 -13.38
N ALA A 76 12.82 -16.34 -12.58
CA ALA A 76 13.41 -15.09 -13.05
C ALA A 76 14.91 -14.95 -12.77
N TRP A 77 15.48 -15.65 -11.79
CA TRP A 77 16.91 -15.55 -11.46
C TRP A 77 17.79 -16.23 -12.49
N LYS A 78 18.89 -15.59 -12.91
CA LYS A 78 19.80 -16.05 -13.96
C LYS A 78 21.25 -16.25 -13.48
N GLY A 79 21.50 -16.12 -12.17
CA GLY A 79 22.85 -16.25 -11.59
C GLY A 79 23.10 -17.63 -10.97
N ASP A 80 24.05 -17.65 -10.03
CA ASP A 80 24.45 -18.85 -9.30
C ASP A 80 23.30 -19.46 -8.47
N PRO A 81 23.40 -20.75 -8.05
CA PRO A 81 22.47 -21.36 -7.12
C PRO A 81 22.15 -20.53 -5.90
N VAL A 82 20.90 -20.53 -5.44
CA VAL A 82 20.46 -19.72 -4.30
C VAL A 82 20.09 -20.60 -3.11
N LEU A 83 20.65 -20.28 -1.95
CA LEU A 83 20.27 -20.86 -0.68
C LEU A 83 19.47 -19.86 0.15
N LEU A 84 18.23 -20.22 0.47
CA LEU A 84 17.39 -19.52 1.45
C LEU A 84 17.61 -20.14 2.84
N GLU A 85 17.90 -19.32 3.85
CA GLU A 85 18.16 -19.81 5.21
C GLU A 85 17.58 -18.87 6.27
N LYS A 86 16.76 -19.42 7.18
CA LYS A 86 16.32 -18.67 8.37
C LYS A 86 17.49 -18.51 9.34
N LYS A 87 17.95 -17.29 9.50
CA LYS A 87 19.01 -16.92 10.41
C LYS A 87 18.77 -15.50 10.93
N LYS A 88 19.09 -15.25 12.20
CA LYS A 88 18.94 -13.90 12.77
C LYS A 88 19.83 -12.91 12.02
N THR A 89 19.20 -11.94 11.34
CA THR A 89 19.85 -10.93 10.50
C THR A 89 19.50 -9.51 10.91
N GLY A 90 18.90 -9.31 12.07
CA GLY A 90 18.42 -7.99 12.51
C GLY A 90 17.00 -8.02 13.03
N ARG A 91 16.23 -6.95 12.76
CA ARG A 91 14.86 -6.76 13.26
C ARG A 91 13.83 -7.12 12.19
N GLY A 92 12.76 -7.80 12.60
CA GLY A 92 11.57 -8.04 11.76
C GLY A 92 11.90 -8.77 10.46
N ASP A 93 11.37 -8.27 9.35
CA ASP A 93 11.50 -8.84 8.01
C ASP A 93 12.74 -8.37 7.23
N GLY A 94 13.73 -7.84 7.93
CA GLY A 94 15.03 -7.53 7.34
C GLY A 94 15.76 -8.78 6.81
N PHE A 95 16.61 -8.58 5.82
CA PHE A 95 17.34 -9.66 5.17
C PHE A 95 18.78 -9.28 4.84
N ALA A 96 19.62 -10.29 4.59
CA ALA A 96 20.95 -10.13 4.02
C ALA A 96 21.10 -11.02 2.79
N ILE A 97 21.76 -10.49 1.75
CA ILE A 97 22.12 -11.22 0.54
C ILE A 97 23.64 -11.20 0.42
N THR A 98 24.24 -12.37 0.34
CA THR A 98 25.69 -12.52 0.15
C THR A 98 25.97 -13.51 -0.96
N SER A 99 27.11 -13.36 -1.66
CA SER A 99 27.57 -14.38 -2.60
C SER A 99 28.97 -14.89 -2.23
N SER A 100 29.22 -16.15 -2.57
CA SER A 100 30.53 -16.78 -2.64
C SER A 100 30.78 -17.17 -4.11
N GLU A 101 31.89 -17.88 -4.38
CA GLU A 101 32.30 -18.22 -5.77
C GLU A 101 31.25 -18.98 -6.58
N HIS A 102 30.33 -19.71 -5.95
CA HIS A 102 29.35 -20.56 -6.66
C HIS A 102 27.96 -20.57 -6.02
N GLN A 103 27.66 -19.63 -5.12
CA GLN A 103 26.39 -19.63 -4.42
C GLN A 103 26.00 -18.23 -3.93
N VAL A 104 24.73 -17.89 -4.14
CA VAL A 104 24.06 -16.76 -3.49
C VAL A 104 23.31 -17.26 -2.25
N ARG A 105 23.39 -16.51 -1.15
CA ARG A 105 22.66 -16.80 0.09
C ARG A 105 21.75 -15.66 0.45
N ILE A 106 20.50 -15.97 0.74
CA ILE A 106 19.52 -15.03 1.29
C ILE A 106 19.21 -15.46 2.72
N LEU A 107 19.46 -14.57 3.65
CA LEU A 107 19.32 -14.82 5.09
C LEU A 107 18.27 -13.88 5.67
N SER A 108 17.37 -14.37 6.52
CA SER A 108 16.42 -13.55 7.28
C SER A 108 15.97 -14.26 8.54
N SER A 109 15.49 -13.48 9.52
CA SER A 109 14.87 -14.01 10.74
C SER A 109 13.47 -14.59 10.46
N THR A 110 12.79 -14.13 9.39
CA THR A 110 11.42 -14.51 9.05
C THR A 110 11.34 -15.07 7.61
N GLU A 111 10.31 -15.83 7.32
CA GLU A 111 10.06 -16.34 5.97
C GLU A 111 9.65 -15.20 5.02
N THR A 112 8.88 -14.22 5.52
CA THR A 112 8.54 -13.01 4.77
C THR A 112 9.79 -12.22 4.38
N GLY A 113 10.78 -12.11 5.29
CA GLY A 113 12.05 -11.47 4.97
C GLY A 113 12.87 -12.24 3.92
N LEU A 114 12.79 -13.57 3.87
CA LEU A 114 13.39 -14.36 2.78
C LEU A 114 12.70 -14.07 1.44
N LEU A 115 11.36 -13.94 1.43
CA LEU A 115 10.60 -13.54 0.23
C LEU A 115 11.00 -12.13 -0.24
N TYR A 116 11.12 -11.16 0.67
CA TYR A 116 11.59 -9.82 0.34
C TYR A 116 13.03 -9.80 -0.18
N GLY A 117 13.89 -10.64 0.40
CA GLY A 117 15.26 -10.84 -0.11
C GLY A 117 15.28 -11.41 -1.52
N ALA A 118 14.40 -12.37 -1.83
CA ALA A 118 14.25 -12.92 -3.19
C ALA A 118 13.84 -11.83 -4.19
N TYR A 119 12.81 -11.03 -3.87
CA TYR A 119 12.41 -9.90 -4.72
C TYR A 119 13.51 -8.83 -4.84
N SER A 120 14.25 -8.56 -3.76
CA SER A 120 15.39 -7.63 -3.82
C SER A 120 16.49 -8.11 -4.76
N LEU A 121 16.83 -9.41 -4.73
CA LEU A 121 17.80 -10.01 -5.63
C LEU A 121 17.35 -9.89 -7.10
N LEU A 122 16.08 -10.19 -7.38
CA LEU A 122 15.50 -10.08 -8.73
C LEU A 122 15.46 -8.63 -9.22
N ARG A 123 15.11 -7.69 -8.35
CA ARG A 123 15.14 -6.25 -8.64
C ARG A 123 16.55 -5.76 -8.98
N MET A 124 17.56 -6.15 -8.20
CA MET A 124 18.96 -5.82 -8.49
C MET A 124 19.41 -6.39 -9.83
N GLN A 125 19.00 -7.62 -10.18
CA GLN A 125 19.27 -8.21 -11.48
C GLN A 125 18.64 -7.38 -12.61
N ALA A 126 17.35 -7.08 -12.50
CA ALA A 126 16.62 -6.31 -13.52
C ALA A 126 17.19 -4.90 -13.69
N ALA A 127 17.54 -4.24 -12.58
CA ALA A 127 18.11 -2.89 -12.59
C ALA A 127 19.61 -2.86 -13.01
N GLY A 128 20.24 -4.01 -13.24
CA GLY A 128 21.68 -4.06 -13.56
C GLY A 128 22.59 -3.62 -12.39
N GLN A 129 22.12 -3.78 -11.17
CA GLN A 129 22.80 -3.33 -9.94
C GLN A 129 23.52 -4.48 -9.20
N LEU A 130 23.69 -5.63 -9.83
CA LEU A 130 24.44 -6.74 -9.25
C LEU A 130 25.93 -6.41 -9.20
N THR A 131 26.49 -6.40 -8.01
CA THR A 131 27.93 -6.30 -7.77
C THR A 131 28.46 -7.64 -7.27
N VAL A 132 29.61 -8.08 -7.75
CA VAL A 132 30.24 -9.34 -7.30
C VAL A 132 31.51 -9.00 -6.52
N PRO A 133 31.66 -9.51 -5.29
CA PRO A 133 30.72 -10.32 -4.51
C PRO A 133 29.51 -9.51 -3.99
N LEU A 134 28.35 -10.17 -3.92
CA LEU A 134 27.16 -9.58 -3.29
C LEU A 134 27.37 -9.45 -1.79
N SER A 135 27.05 -8.28 -1.24
CA SER A 135 27.04 -8.03 0.21
C SER A 135 25.99 -6.94 0.50
N VAL A 136 24.74 -7.32 0.61
CA VAL A 136 23.59 -6.41 0.82
C VAL A 136 22.92 -6.78 2.13
N THR A 137 22.61 -5.79 2.94
CA THR A 137 21.77 -5.94 4.13
C THR A 137 20.71 -4.85 4.11
N GLU A 138 19.46 -5.25 4.14
CA GLU A 138 18.32 -4.34 4.19
C GLU A 138 17.46 -4.58 5.44
N GLN A 139 17.00 -3.48 6.04
CA GLN A 139 16.07 -3.47 7.16
C GLN A 139 14.94 -2.50 6.84
N PRO A 140 13.67 -2.89 7.00
CA PRO A 140 12.59 -1.94 6.82
C PRO A 140 12.67 -0.84 7.89
N ALA A 141 12.49 0.41 7.47
CA ALA A 141 12.45 1.56 8.39
C ALA A 141 11.22 1.47 9.31
N TYR A 142 10.10 1.00 8.77
CA TYR A 142 8.84 0.86 9.49
C TYR A 142 8.38 -0.60 9.53
N ASP A 143 7.81 -1.00 10.68
CA ASP A 143 7.23 -2.33 10.83
C ASP A 143 5.93 -2.48 10.01
N LEU A 144 5.22 -1.38 9.76
CA LEU A 144 3.95 -1.35 9.01
C LEU A 144 4.07 -0.42 7.80
N ARG A 145 3.77 -0.95 6.63
CA ARG A 145 3.79 -0.29 5.32
C ARG A 145 2.50 -0.67 4.61
N ILE A 146 1.51 0.23 4.65
CA ILE A 146 0.11 -0.10 4.45
C ILE A 146 -0.47 0.67 3.27
N LEU A 147 -1.26 0.00 2.43
CA LEU A 147 -2.14 0.66 1.48
C LEU A 147 -3.54 0.83 2.09
N ASN A 148 -4.09 2.02 1.99
CA ASN A 148 -5.45 2.33 2.36
C ASN A 148 -6.30 2.41 1.10
N HIS A 149 -7.15 1.41 0.86
CA HIS A 149 -8.14 1.47 -0.21
C HIS A 149 -9.36 2.27 0.25
N TRP A 150 -9.82 3.18 -0.62
CA TRP A 150 -11.08 3.89 -0.41
C TRP A 150 -12.20 3.26 -1.24
N ASP A 151 -12.22 1.95 -1.23
CA ASP A 151 -13.13 1.09 -1.96
C ASP A 151 -14.45 0.91 -1.18
N ASN A 152 -15.57 0.99 -1.89
CA ASN A 152 -16.89 0.80 -1.31
C ASN A 152 -17.46 -0.59 -1.66
N PRO A 153 -18.38 -1.14 -0.83
CA PRO A 153 -19.00 -2.45 -1.09
C PRO A 153 -19.79 -2.54 -2.41
N ASP A 154 -20.22 -1.40 -2.97
CA ASP A 154 -20.91 -1.32 -4.27
C ASP A 154 -19.94 -1.31 -5.47
N GLY A 155 -18.64 -1.45 -5.21
CA GLY A 155 -17.59 -1.45 -6.22
C GLY A 155 -17.16 -0.07 -6.70
N THR A 156 -17.68 1.02 -6.14
CA THR A 156 -17.15 2.37 -6.37
C THR A 156 -15.89 2.60 -5.54
N VAL A 157 -15.07 3.56 -5.96
CA VAL A 157 -13.85 3.97 -5.25
C VAL A 157 -13.89 5.47 -5.06
N GLU A 158 -13.81 5.92 -3.82
CA GLU A 158 -13.71 7.35 -3.54
C GLU A 158 -12.30 7.85 -3.89
N ARG A 159 -12.20 8.90 -4.70
CA ARG A 159 -10.91 9.42 -5.19
C ARG A 159 -10.02 8.39 -5.90
N GLY A 160 -10.60 7.27 -6.37
CA GLY A 160 -9.93 6.30 -7.21
C GLY A 160 -10.10 6.64 -8.69
N TYR A 161 -9.02 6.62 -9.46
CA TYR A 161 -9.01 6.98 -10.87
C TYR A 161 -8.49 5.84 -11.76
N ALA A 162 -8.70 4.60 -11.30
CA ALA A 162 -8.19 3.37 -11.92
C ALA A 162 -9.31 2.35 -12.21
N GLY A 163 -10.49 2.84 -12.56
CA GLY A 163 -11.67 2.00 -12.75
C GLY A 163 -12.45 1.78 -11.45
N ARG A 164 -13.06 0.61 -11.33
CA ARG A 164 -13.83 0.20 -10.15
C ARG A 164 -12.91 -0.41 -9.07
N SER A 165 -13.51 -0.72 -7.91
CA SER A 165 -12.83 -1.46 -6.84
C SER A 165 -12.15 -2.72 -7.38
N LEU A 166 -10.91 -2.94 -6.92
CA LEU A 166 -10.20 -4.18 -7.21
C LEU A 166 -10.95 -5.41 -6.65
N TRP A 167 -11.65 -5.21 -5.54
CA TRP A 167 -12.41 -6.26 -4.86
C TRP A 167 -13.80 -6.39 -5.47
N ASN A 168 -14.11 -7.53 -6.09
CA ASN A 168 -15.48 -7.84 -6.50
C ASN A 168 -16.25 -8.42 -5.31
N TRP A 169 -16.84 -7.52 -4.53
CA TRP A 169 -17.57 -7.88 -3.32
C TRP A 169 -18.81 -8.76 -3.58
N GLU A 170 -19.35 -8.77 -4.80
CA GLU A 170 -20.51 -9.61 -5.16
C GLU A 170 -20.10 -11.07 -5.38
N GLU A 171 -18.94 -11.30 -6.01
CA GLU A 171 -18.42 -12.63 -6.30
C GLU A 171 -17.71 -13.28 -5.11
N LEU A 172 -17.15 -12.48 -4.20
CA LEU A 172 -16.49 -12.98 -2.99
C LEU A 172 -17.52 -13.58 -2.01
N PRO A 173 -17.19 -14.66 -1.28
CA PRO A 173 -15.93 -15.42 -1.30
C PRO A 173 -15.88 -16.53 -2.36
N GLY A 174 -16.92 -16.69 -3.17
CA GLY A 174 -17.10 -17.83 -4.10
C GLY A 174 -16.11 -17.83 -5.26
N THR A 175 -15.72 -16.64 -5.76
CA THR A 175 -14.77 -16.48 -6.85
C THR A 175 -13.60 -15.59 -6.43
N LEU A 176 -12.38 -16.10 -6.57
CA LEU A 176 -11.15 -15.36 -6.33
C LEU A 176 -10.51 -14.97 -7.67
N SER A 177 -10.52 -13.68 -7.97
CA SER A 177 -9.85 -13.16 -9.17
C SER A 177 -8.33 -13.39 -9.07
N PRO A 178 -7.66 -13.83 -10.16
CA PRO A 178 -6.20 -13.91 -10.21
C PRO A 178 -5.50 -12.57 -9.92
N ARG A 179 -6.21 -11.47 -10.10
CA ARG A 179 -5.70 -10.13 -9.77
C ARG A 179 -5.42 -9.94 -8.28
N TYR A 180 -6.09 -10.67 -7.39
CA TYR A 180 -5.83 -10.57 -5.94
C TYR A 180 -4.45 -11.12 -5.59
N GLU A 181 -4.07 -12.23 -6.20
CA GLU A 181 -2.72 -12.78 -6.04
C GLU A 181 -1.67 -11.88 -6.70
N ALA A 182 -1.92 -11.37 -7.91
CA ALA A 182 -1.03 -10.43 -8.57
C ALA A 182 -0.83 -9.13 -7.76
N TYR A 183 -1.88 -8.61 -7.12
CA TYR A 183 -1.80 -7.49 -6.19
C TYR A 183 -0.91 -7.83 -4.98
N ALA A 184 -1.10 -8.98 -4.36
CA ALA A 184 -0.29 -9.41 -3.22
C ALA A 184 1.19 -9.57 -3.60
N ARG A 185 1.45 -10.15 -4.76
CA ARG A 185 2.78 -10.33 -5.36
C ARG A 185 3.48 -8.98 -5.58
N ALA A 186 2.77 -8.01 -6.18
CA ALA A 186 3.28 -6.66 -6.41
C ALA A 186 3.61 -5.94 -5.10
N ASN A 187 2.73 -5.99 -4.12
CA ASN A 187 2.96 -5.39 -2.80
C ASN A 187 4.17 -6.01 -2.09
N ALA A 188 4.27 -7.33 -2.05
CA ALA A 188 5.39 -8.02 -1.43
C ALA A 188 6.73 -7.68 -2.11
N SER A 189 6.73 -7.49 -3.45
CA SER A 189 7.95 -7.17 -4.20
C SER A 189 8.57 -5.82 -3.84
N VAL A 190 7.78 -4.90 -3.29
CA VAL A 190 8.22 -3.57 -2.81
C VAL A 190 8.15 -3.43 -1.28
N GLY A 191 7.84 -4.53 -0.58
CA GLY A 191 7.86 -4.59 0.88
C GLY A 191 6.62 -4.02 1.58
N ILE A 192 5.51 -3.81 0.88
CA ILE A 192 4.21 -3.47 1.49
C ILE A 192 3.66 -4.72 2.19
N ASN A 193 3.26 -4.59 3.46
CA ASN A 193 2.87 -5.70 4.32
C ASN A 193 1.48 -5.56 4.97
N GLY A 194 0.70 -4.58 4.53
CA GLY A 194 -0.67 -4.41 5.00
C GLY A 194 -1.58 -3.73 3.98
N THR A 195 -2.87 -4.02 4.06
CA THR A 195 -3.89 -3.39 3.25
C THR A 195 -5.18 -3.18 4.03
N VAL A 196 -5.70 -1.95 4.03
CA VAL A 196 -7.05 -1.64 4.49
C VAL A 196 -7.96 -1.80 3.29
N LEU A 197 -8.94 -2.69 3.38
CA LEU A 197 -9.73 -3.12 2.21
C LEU A 197 -10.86 -2.18 1.80
N ASN A 198 -11.26 -1.27 2.68
CA ASN A 198 -12.44 -0.44 2.46
C ASN A 198 -12.24 1.02 2.84
N ASN A 199 -13.13 1.84 2.30
CA ASN A 199 -13.14 3.29 2.47
C ASN A 199 -13.15 3.71 3.94
N VAL A 200 -12.44 4.78 4.25
CA VAL A 200 -12.44 5.44 5.58
C VAL A 200 -13.82 5.98 5.97
N ASN A 201 -14.69 6.29 5.00
CA ASN A 201 -16.12 6.54 5.19
C ASN A 201 -16.87 5.21 5.36
N ALA A 202 -16.49 4.44 6.38
CA ALA A 202 -16.84 3.05 6.51
C ALA A 202 -18.33 2.84 6.77
N SER A 203 -18.93 1.91 6.01
CA SER A 203 -20.23 1.36 6.32
C SER A 203 -20.11 0.38 7.49
N PRO A 204 -21.01 0.43 8.51
CA PRO A 204 -21.07 -0.59 9.55
C PRO A 204 -21.19 -2.02 8.99
N GLN A 205 -21.80 -2.20 7.83
CA GLN A 205 -22.05 -3.50 7.19
C GLN A 205 -20.76 -4.31 6.93
N VAL A 206 -19.59 -3.67 6.87
CA VAL A 206 -18.30 -4.36 6.72
C VAL A 206 -18.03 -5.36 7.87
N LEU A 207 -18.67 -5.17 9.04
CA LEU A 207 -18.54 -6.02 10.22
C LEU A 207 -19.60 -7.14 10.33
N THR A 208 -20.46 -7.31 9.31
CA THR A 208 -21.39 -8.44 9.27
C THR A 208 -20.65 -9.75 8.93
N THR A 209 -21.18 -10.88 9.36
CA THR A 209 -20.57 -12.20 9.11
C THR A 209 -20.32 -12.43 7.62
N GLY A 210 -21.30 -12.15 6.76
CA GLY A 210 -21.12 -12.32 5.30
C GLY A 210 -20.05 -11.42 4.70
N SER A 211 -19.86 -10.19 5.21
CA SER A 211 -18.74 -9.33 4.79
C SER A 211 -17.40 -9.85 5.31
N LEU A 212 -17.36 -10.34 6.54
CA LEU A 212 -16.14 -10.92 7.14
C LEU A 212 -15.68 -12.20 6.42
N GLU A 213 -16.61 -13.02 5.90
CA GLU A 213 -16.28 -14.17 5.05
C GLU A 213 -15.54 -13.74 3.76
N LYS A 214 -15.98 -12.65 3.15
CA LYS A 214 -15.31 -12.06 1.98
C LYS A 214 -13.92 -11.52 2.31
N VAL A 215 -13.81 -10.82 3.45
CA VAL A 215 -12.52 -10.32 3.98
C VAL A 215 -11.57 -11.48 4.27
N LYS A 216 -12.08 -12.58 4.86
CA LYS A 216 -11.29 -13.79 5.11
C LYS A 216 -10.72 -14.38 3.83
N ALA A 217 -11.52 -14.46 2.79
CA ALA A 217 -11.07 -14.99 1.50
C ALA A 217 -9.89 -14.19 0.92
N LEU A 218 -9.93 -12.85 1.02
CA LEU A 218 -8.80 -11.99 0.63
C LEU A 218 -7.60 -12.16 1.56
N ALA A 219 -7.83 -12.25 2.88
CA ALA A 219 -6.77 -12.47 3.85
C ALA A 219 -6.01 -13.79 3.59
N ASP A 220 -6.73 -14.85 3.21
CA ASP A 220 -6.12 -16.15 2.90
C ASP A 220 -5.24 -16.08 1.64
N VAL A 221 -5.60 -15.26 0.63
CA VAL A 221 -4.75 -15.00 -0.56
C VAL A 221 -3.50 -14.20 -0.18
N PHE A 222 -3.62 -13.22 0.73
CA PHE A 222 -2.54 -12.26 1.03
C PHE A 222 -1.54 -12.79 2.04
N ARG A 223 -1.98 -13.66 2.95
CA ARG A 223 -1.14 -14.21 4.04
C ARG A 223 0.17 -14.84 3.57
N PRO A 224 0.20 -15.65 2.50
CA PRO A 224 1.46 -16.22 2.01
C PRO A 224 2.48 -15.18 1.53
N TYR A 225 2.02 -13.99 1.18
CA TYR A 225 2.85 -12.85 0.78
C TYR A 225 3.27 -11.94 1.96
N GLY A 226 2.92 -12.33 3.19
CA GLY A 226 3.22 -11.57 4.41
C GLY A 226 2.36 -10.31 4.57
N ILE A 227 1.22 -10.22 3.89
CA ILE A 227 0.34 -9.06 3.90
C ILE A 227 -0.85 -9.33 4.83
N LYS A 228 -1.03 -8.47 5.84
CA LYS A 228 -2.18 -8.49 6.73
C LYS A 228 -3.31 -7.62 6.20
N VAL A 229 -4.55 -8.05 6.46
CA VAL A 229 -5.74 -7.25 6.16
C VAL A 229 -6.15 -6.42 7.38
N TYR A 230 -6.63 -5.22 7.09
CA TYR A 230 -7.20 -4.27 8.02
C TYR A 230 -8.56 -3.82 7.50
N LEU A 231 -9.42 -3.30 8.37
CA LEU A 231 -10.70 -2.72 7.99
C LEU A 231 -10.85 -1.30 8.53
N SER A 232 -11.37 -0.41 7.71
CA SER A 232 -11.96 0.82 8.22
C SER A 232 -13.29 0.50 8.88
N VAL A 233 -13.54 1.07 10.06
CA VAL A 233 -14.76 0.83 10.82
C VAL A 233 -15.48 2.12 11.14
N ASN A 234 -16.83 2.06 11.12
CA ASN A 234 -17.67 3.15 11.57
C ASN A 234 -17.77 3.12 13.10
N PHE A 235 -17.47 4.23 13.76
CA PHE A 235 -17.44 4.31 15.22
C PHE A 235 -18.80 3.99 15.85
N ALA A 236 -19.90 4.34 15.19
CA ALA A 236 -21.26 4.05 15.65
C ALA A 236 -21.77 2.66 15.25
N SER A 237 -20.90 1.72 14.88
CA SER A 237 -21.30 0.33 14.58
C SER A 237 -22.09 -0.35 15.72
N PRO A 238 -21.83 -0.12 17.02
CA PRO A 238 -22.66 -0.64 18.11
C PRO A 238 -24.15 -0.25 18.00
N ILE A 239 -24.42 1.01 17.62
CA ILE A 239 -25.81 1.47 17.40
C ILE A 239 -26.39 0.79 16.16
N ARG A 240 -25.66 0.78 15.04
CA ARG A 240 -26.16 0.35 13.74
C ARG A 240 -26.35 -1.17 13.60
N LEU A 241 -25.41 -1.93 14.14
CA LEU A 241 -25.41 -3.41 14.10
C LEU A 241 -25.78 -4.04 15.43
N GLY A 242 -25.32 -3.46 16.54
CA GLY A 242 -25.57 -3.96 17.90
C GLY A 242 -26.93 -3.55 18.44
N LYS A 243 -27.59 -2.57 17.80
CA LYS A 243 -28.87 -1.98 18.25
C LYS A 243 -28.80 -1.41 19.69
N LEU A 244 -27.63 -0.95 20.07
CA LEU A 244 -27.43 -0.23 21.32
C LEU A 244 -27.90 1.22 21.17
N ASP A 245 -28.29 1.84 22.28
CA ASP A 245 -28.78 3.23 22.29
C ASP A 245 -27.66 4.25 22.15
N THR A 246 -26.42 3.83 22.38
CA THR A 246 -25.24 4.71 22.37
C THR A 246 -24.03 4.02 21.70
N ALA A 247 -23.04 4.84 21.35
CA ALA A 247 -21.68 4.39 21.02
C ALA A 247 -20.63 5.08 21.92
N ASP A 248 -21.03 5.58 23.11
CA ASP A 248 -20.10 6.14 24.09
C ASP A 248 -19.00 5.12 24.42
N PRO A 249 -17.71 5.45 24.18
CA PRO A 249 -16.60 4.53 24.40
C PRO A 249 -16.39 4.11 25.85
N LEU A 250 -17.01 4.78 26.81
CA LEU A 250 -16.96 4.42 28.23
C LEU A 250 -18.17 3.60 28.69
N ASP A 251 -19.17 3.40 27.82
CA ASP A 251 -20.31 2.55 28.12
C ASP A 251 -19.91 1.07 28.11
N LYS A 252 -20.36 0.32 29.12
CA LYS A 252 -19.97 -1.08 29.30
C LYS A 252 -20.54 -2.02 28.22
N GLU A 253 -21.72 -1.73 27.69
CA GLU A 253 -22.36 -2.52 26.65
C GLU A 253 -21.65 -2.28 25.31
N VAL A 254 -21.27 -1.03 25.03
CA VAL A 254 -20.46 -0.64 23.86
C VAL A 254 -19.09 -1.32 23.89
N ILE A 255 -18.40 -1.27 25.03
CA ILE A 255 -17.10 -1.96 25.22
C ILE A 255 -17.28 -3.48 25.04
N GLY A 256 -18.33 -4.05 25.61
CA GLY A 256 -18.67 -5.48 25.48
C GLY A 256 -18.92 -5.88 24.02
N TRP A 257 -19.68 -5.06 23.29
CA TRP A 257 -19.98 -5.30 21.87
C TRP A 257 -18.73 -5.31 21.01
N TRP A 258 -17.82 -4.33 21.16
CA TRP A 258 -16.56 -4.30 20.41
C TRP A 258 -15.65 -5.47 20.74
N LYS A 259 -15.53 -5.85 22.02
CA LYS A 259 -14.76 -7.05 22.43
C LYS A 259 -15.31 -8.32 21.78
N GLN A 260 -16.62 -8.47 21.74
CA GLN A 260 -17.25 -9.63 21.11
C GLN A 260 -17.04 -9.61 19.58
N LYS A 261 -17.21 -8.46 18.94
CA LYS A 261 -17.01 -8.31 17.49
C LYS A 261 -15.56 -8.61 17.10
N VAL A 262 -14.58 -8.09 17.83
CA VAL A 262 -13.16 -8.39 17.63
C VAL A 262 -12.88 -9.89 17.79
N LYS A 263 -13.44 -10.53 18.80
CA LYS A 263 -13.32 -11.99 18.99
C LYS A 263 -13.85 -12.76 17.77
N GLU A 264 -14.99 -12.35 17.21
CA GLU A 264 -15.57 -12.96 15.99
C GLU A 264 -14.62 -12.80 14.79
N ILE A 265 -14.05 -11.60 14.61
CA ILE A 265 -13.08 -11.32 13.51
C ILE A 265 -11.87 -12.24 13.64
N TYR A 266 -11.23 -12.32 14.81
CA TYR A 266 -10.03 -13.14 14.99
C TYR A 266 -10.30 -14.65 14.97
N ALA A 267 -11.52 -15.08 15.27
CA ALA A 267 -11.93 -16.47 15.05
C ALA A 267 -11.96 -16.85 13.56
N MET A 268 -12.25 -15.89 12.68
CA MET A 268 -12.29 -16.08 11.23
C MET A 268 -10.94 -15.78 10.57
N ILE A 269 -10.24 -14.76 11.03
CA ILE A 269 -9.00 -14.21 10.45
C ILE A 269 -7.97 -14.06 11.59
N PRO A 270 -7.24 -15.13 11.94
CA PRO A 270 -6.37 -15.16 13.12
C PRO A 270 -5.22 -14.14 13.09
N ASP A 271 -4.82 -13.70 11.90
CA ASP A 271 -3.77 -12.73 11.65
C ASP A 271 -4.30 -11.34 11.25
N PHE A 272 -5.58 -11.06 11.50
CA PHE A 272 -6.18 -9.75 11.25
C PHE A 272 -5.35 -8.62 11.87
N GLY A 273 -5.06 -7.56 11.09
CA GLY A 273 -4.14 -6.52 11.52
C GLY A 273 -4.73 -5.49 12.49
N GLY A 274 -6.01 -5.17 12.34
CA GLY A 274 -6.68 -4.17 13.18
C GLY A 274 -7.57 -3.21 12.41
N PHE A 275 -7.86 -2.08 13.01
CA PHE A 275 -8.83 -1.11 12.49
C PHE A 275 -8.18 0.21 12.05
N LEU A 276 -8.72 0.79 10.98
CA LEU A 276 -8.55 2.19 10.61
C LEU A 276 -9.83 2.95 10.98
N VAL A 277 -9.70 4.12 11.61
CA VAL A 277 -10.86 4.90 12.06
C VAL A 277 -10.75 6.34 11.59
N LYS A 278 -11.78 6.82 10.91
CA LYS A 278 -12.08 8.23 10.69
C LYS A 278 -13.24 8.60 11.63
N ALA A 279 -12.99 9.49 12.58
CA ALA A 279 -13.95 9.87 13.60
C ALA A 279 -14.15 11.38 13.66
N ASN A 280 -15.37 11.82 13.92
CA ASN A 280 -15.77 13.23 14.04
C ASN A 280 -15.32 14.13 12.87
N SER A 281 -15.38 13.58 11.66
CA SER A 281 -14.97 14.28 10.46
C SER A 281 -15.89 13.95 9.29
N GLU A 282 -16.32 14.97 8.54
CA GLU A 282 -17.14 14.83 7.32
C GLU A 282 -18.38 13.93 7.52
N GLY A 283 -19.09 14.12 8.64
CA GLY A 283 -20.30 13.36 8.96
C GLY A 283 -20.05 11.94 9.49
N GLN A 284 -18.80 11.50 9.63
CA GLN A 284 -18.52 10.24 10.32
C GLN A 284 -18.63 10.42 11.83
N PRO A 285 -19.36 9.51 12.52
CA PRO A 285 -19.50 9.58 13.97
C PRO A 285 -18.19 9.31 14.68
N GLY A 286 -18.06 9.86 15.90
CA GLY A 286 -16.87 9.68 16.71
C GLY A 286 -17.14 9.91 18.20
N PRO A 287 -16.12 9.79 19.05
CA PRO A 287 -16.26 9.92 20.50
C PRO A 287 -16.72 11.30 20.93
N CYS A 288 -16.41 12.37 20.18
CA CYS A 288 -16.82 13.73 20.52
C CYS A 288 -18.36 13.91 20.52
N ASP A 289 -19.09 13.10 19.74
CA ASP A 289 -20.56 13.08 19.73
C ASP A 289 -21.16 12.66 21.09
N PHE A 290 -20.34 12.00 21.92
CA PHE A 290 -20.69 11.53 23.25
C PHE A 290 -19.96 12.28 24.36
N GLY A 291 -19.34 13.43 24.06
CA GLY A 291 -18.57 14.22 25.02
C GLY A 291 -17.24 13.57 25.45
N ARG A 292 -16.68 12.69 24.61
CA ARG A 292 -15.42 11.98 24.85
C ARG A 292 -14.33 12.45 23.92
N THR A 293 -13.09 12.23 24.32
CA THR A 293 -11.90 12.57 23.54
C THR A 293 -11.61 11.52 22.46
N HIS A 294 -10.83 11.88 21.44
CA HIS A 294 -10.30 10.94 20.45
C HIS A 294 -9.48 9.81 21.11
N ALA A 295 -8.73 10.10 22.17
CA ALA A 295 -7.96 9.11 22.89
C ALA A 295 -8.85 8.08 23.59
N GLU A 296 -9.93 8.50 24.26
CA GLU A 296 -10.89 7.56 24.88
C GLU A 296 -11.53 6.65 23.82
N GLY A 297 -11.94 7.19 22.68
CA GLY A 297 -12.51 6.40 21.58
C GLY A 297 -11.52 5.41 20.97
N ALA A 298 -10.29 5.84 20.72
CA ALA A 298 -9.24 5.00 20.16
C ALA A 298 -8.83 3.88 21.14
N ASN A 299 -8.68 4.23 22.42
CA ASN A 299 -8.25 3.28 23.47
C ASN A 299 -9.28 2.17 23.72
N MET A 300 -10.58 2.48 23.64
CA MET A 300 -11.64 1.45 23.72
C MET A 300 -11.46 0.38 22.64
N LEU A 301 -11.22 0.78 21.39
CA LEU A 301 -10.98 -0.16 20.28
C LEU A 301 -9.63 -0.87 20.44
N ALA A 302 -8.61 -0.16 20.89
CA ALA A 302 -7.29 -0.70 21.11
C ALA A 302 -7.30 -1.80 22.19
N ASP A 303 -8.05 -1.60 23.27
CA ASP A 303 -8.24 -2.60 24.33
C ASP A 303 -8.94 -3.87 23.83
N ALA A 304 -9.91 -3.73 22.92
CA ALA A 304 -10.56 -4.87 22.31
C ALA A 304 -9.60 -5.69 21.42
N LEU A 305 -8.69 -5.03 20.70
CA LEU A 305 -7.71 -5.63 19.77
C LEU A 305 -6.47 -6.18 20.47
N LYS A 306 -6.08 -5.59 21.62
CA LYS A 306 -4.82 -5.89 22.33
C LYS A 306 -4.57 -7.38 22.62
N PRO A 307 -5.58 -8.18 23.05
CA PRO A 307 -5.36 -9.62 23.30
C PRO A 307 -4.90 -10.42 22.09
N TYR A 308 -5.11 -9.89 20.90
CA TYR A 308 -4.79 -10.53 19.61
C TYR A 308 -3.60 -9.89 18.91
N GLY A 309 -2.98 -8.85 19.49
CA GLY A 309 -1.88 -8.12 18.89
C GLY A 309 -2.29 -7.19 17.75
N GLY A 310 -3.59 -6.86 17.65
CA GLY A 310 -4.11 -5.92 16.67
C GLY A 310 -3.89 -4.46 17.08
N ILE A 311 -3.94 -3.57 16.09
CA ILE A 311 -3.71 -2.13 16.26
C ILE A 311 -4.91 -1.30 15.83
N VAL A 312 -4.94 -0.06 16.30
CA VAL A 312 -5.83 0.99 15.80
C VAL A 312 -4.99 2.04 15.08
N MET A 313 -5.31 2.30 13.83
CA MET A 313 -4.85 3.47 13.09
C MET A 313 -5.92 4.55 13.20
N TRP A 314 -5.65 5.58 14.00
CA TRP A 314 -6.62 6.63 14.27
C TRP A 314 -6.27 7.89 13.49
N ARG A 315 -7.12 8.28 12.53
CA ARG A 315 -6.84 9.41 11.67
C ARG A 315 -6.98 10.74 12.42
N ALA A 316 -5.90 11.50 12.46
CA ALA A 316 -5.90 12.88 12.94
C ALA A 316 -6.30 13.83 11.80
N PHE A 317 -7.50 13.66 11.31
CA PHE A 317 -8.10 14.53 10.30
C PHE A 317 -9.52 14.87 10.72
N VAL A 318 -9.70 16.11 11.14
CA VAL A 318 -10.99 16.62 11.61
C VAL A 318 -11.46 17.67 10.63
N TYR A 319 -12.67 17.53 10.15
CA TYR A 319 -13.28 18.39 9.15
C TYR A 319 -14.65 18.88 9.58
N SER A 320 -14.74 19.36 10.81
CA SER A 320 -15.94 20.04 11.31
C SER A 320 -15.46 21.36 11.89
N PRO A 321 -15.51 22.46 11.13
CA PRO A 321 -14.87 23.70 11.54
C PRO A 321 -15.61 24.32 12.71
N THR A 322 -15.06 24.15 13.89
CA THR A 322 -15.32 25.03 15.03
C THR A 322 -14.43 26.28 14.97
N ASP A 323 -13.33 26.20 14.21
CA ASP A 323 -12.40 27.30 13.90
C ASP A 323 -12.47 27.63 12.41
N SER A 324 -12.36 28.89 12.06
CA SER A 324 -12.24 29.36 10.67
C SER A 324 -10.93 28.91 10.00
N ASP A 325 -9.91 28.57 10.80
CA ASP A 325 -8.61 28.08 10.32
C ASP A 325 -8.54 26.54 10.37
N ARG A 326 -8.87 25.93 9.24
CA ARG A 326 -8.87 24.47 9.06
C ARG A 326 -7.50 23.82 9.27
N ALA A 327 -6.40 24.54 9.05
CA ALA A 327 -5.06 24.03 9.24
C ALA A 327 -4.73 23.80 10.72
N LYS A 328 -5.36 24.53 11.62
CA LYS A 328 -5.14 24.43 13.07
C LYS A 328 -5.97 23.35 13.74
N GLN A 329 -7.11 22.98 13.17
CA GLN A 329 -8.10 22.18 13.89
C GLN A 329 -7.54 20.82 14.36
N ALA A 330 -6.94 20.04 13.48
CA ALA A 330 -6.34 18.76 13.86
C ALA A 330 -5.23 18.94 14.91
N TYR A 331 -4.44 20.00 14.80
CA TYR A 331 -3.42 20.32 15.79
C TYR A 331 -4.02 20.61 17.19
N LEU A 332 -5.04 21.46 17.25
CA LEU A 332 -5.68 21.85 18.50
C LEU A 332 -6.40 20.68 19.19
N GLU A 333 -6.94 19.74 18.42
CA GLU A 333 -7.64 18.58 18.96
C GLU A 333 -6.70 17.44 19.37
N PHE A 334 -5.62 17.20 18.63
CA PHE A 334 -4.76 16.03 18.87
C PHE A 334 -3.52 16.33 19.71
N MET A 335 -2.92 17.51 19.61
CA MET A 335 -1.73 17.84 20.40
C MET A 335 -1.94 17.72 21.91
N PRO A 336 -3.09 18.16 22.50
CA PRO A 336 -3.35 18.01 23.92
C PRO A 336 -3.51 16.55 24.39
N LEU A 337 -3.72 15.62 23.45
CA LEU A 337 -3.90 14.20 23.72
C LEU A 337 -2.60 13.39 23.63
N ASP A 338 -1.46 14.06 23.37
CA ASP A 338 -0.16 13.38 23.29
C ASP A 338 0.16 12.62 24.58
N GLY A 339 0.47 11.33 24.45
CA GLY A 339 0.72 10.43 25.58
C GLY A 339 -0.54 9.82 26.22
N GLN A 340 -1.75 10.17 25.72
CA GLN A 340 -3.00 9.59 26.24
C GLN A 340 -3.48 8.37 25.43
N PHE A 341 -2.92 8.15 24.27
CA PHE A 341 -3.23 6.97 23.44
C PHE A 341 -2.47 5.74 23.93
N HIS A 342 -3.11 4.57 23.87
CA HIS A 342 -2.47 3.29 24.19
C HIS A 342 -1.38 2.92 23.17
N ASP A 343 -0.45 2.04 23.57
CA ASP A 343 0.73 1.67 22.77
C ASP A 343 0.39 1.02 21.43
N ASN A 344 -0.78 0.40 21.30
CA ASN A 344 -1.29 -0.20 20.07
C ASN A 344 -2.22 0.72 19.28
N VAL A 345 -2.27 2.00 19.62
CA VAL A 345 -2.85 3.07 18.78
C VAL A 345 -1.73 3.79 18.04
N ILE A 346 -1.89 3.96 16.74
CA ILE A 346 -1.00 4.78 15.90
C ILE A 346 -1.84 5.93 15.33
N VAL A 347 -1.48 7.16 15.65
CA VAL A 347 -2.16 8.33 15.10
C VAL A 347 -1.71 8.52 13.64
N GLN A 348 -2.67 8.40 12.72
CA GLN A 348 -2.44 8.51 11.29
C GLN A 348 -2.68 9.95 10.82
N ILE A 349 -1.62 10.58 10.32
CA ILE A 349 -1.58 12.01 10.02
C ILE A 349 -1.32 12.17 8.53
N LYS A 350 -2.16 12.95 7.83
CA LYS A 350 -1.88 13.36 6.45
C LYS A 350 -0.58 14.16 6.39
N ASN A 351 0.16 14.07 5.29
CA ASN A 351 1.44 14.77 5.15
C ASN A 351 1.31 16.30 5.35
N GLY A 352 0.20 16.91 4.95
CA GLY A 352 -0.11 18.33 5.17
C GLY A 352 -1.26 18.57 6.14
N PRO A 353 -1.42 19.80 6.66
CA PRO A 353 -2.48 20.17 7.60
C PRO A 353 -3.85 20.34 6.92
N ILE A 354 -3.87 20.61 5.61
CA ILE A 354 -5.10 20.77 4.83
C ILE A 354 -5.13 19.67 3.78
N ASP A 355 -5.80 18.58 4.13
CA ASP A 355 -5.96 17.45 3.26
C ASP A 355 -4.61 16.94 2.71
N PHE A 356 -4.50 16.67 1.40
CA PHE A 356 -3.27 16.26 0.72
C PHE A 356 -2.77 17.34 -0.25
N GLN A 357 -3.07 18.61 0.02
CA GLN A 357 -2.69 19.70 -0.88
C GLN A 357 -1.16 19.85 -0.96
N PRO A 358 -0.55 19.79 -2.16
CA PRO A 358 0.91 19.68 -2.29
C PRO A 358 1.69 20.95 -1.87
N ARG A 359 1.03 22.11 -1.82
CA ARG A 359 1.67 23.39 -1.49
C ARG A 359 1.61 23.75 0.00
N GLU A 360 0.92 22.95 0.79
CA GLU A 360 0.84 23.17 2.21
C GLU A 360 2.14 22.70 2.90
N PRO A 361 2.56 23.35 3.99
CA PRO A 361 3.63 22.83 4.83
C PRO A 361 3.25 21.49 5.42
N TYR A 362 4.22 20.73 5.92
CA TYR A 362 3.93 19.46 6.58
C TYR A 362 3.17 19.70 7.89
N SER A 363 2.33 18.70 8.27
CA SER A 363 1.51 18.81 9.46
C SER A 363 2.36 19.06 10.71
N PRO A 364 2.07 20.10 11.51
CA PRO A 364 2.82 20.40 12.72
C PRO A 364 2.71 19.32 13.80
N LEU A 365 1.74 18.40 13.69
CA LEU A 365 1.61 17.27 14.60
C LEU A 365 2.85 16.37 14.60
N PHE A 366 3.53 16.19 13.46
CA PHE A 366 4.74 15.37 13.39
C PHE A 366 5.87 15.85 14.29
N THR A 367 5.91 17.16 14.58
CA THR A 367 6.91 17.74 15.47
C THR A 367 6.37 17.99 16.88
N ALA A 368 5.06 18.18 17.05
CA ALA A 368 4.44 18.51 18.33
C ALA A 368 4.22 17.27 19.21
N MET A 369 3.68 16.19 18.67
CA MET A 369 3.45 14.95 19.41
C MET A 369 4.77 14.23 19.69
N LYS A 370 5.06 13.93 20.96
CA LYS A 370 6.35 13.37 21.40
C LYS A 370 6.24 11.94 21.94
N GLN A 371 5.07 11.59 22.47
CA GLN A 371 4.85 10.35 23.22
C GLN A 371 4.00 9.34 22.45
N THR A 372 3.06 9.82 21.65
CA THR A 372 2.13 8.98 20.90
C THR A 372 2.79 8.41 19.64
N PRO A 373 2.63 7.12 19.33
CA PRO A 373 3.05 6.56 18.04
C PRO A 373 2.31 7.24 16.88
N MET A 374 3.06 7.64 15.85
CA MET A 374 2.52 8.31 14.67
C MET A 374 2.86 7.56 13.40
N MET A 375 2.03 7.75 12.37
CA MET A 375 2.31 7.34 11.00
C MET A 375 1.92 8.45 10.01
N VAL A 376 2.62 8.50 8.88
CA VAL A 376 2.23 9.39 7.79
C VAL A 376 1.17 8.69 6.90
N GLU A 377 0.22 9.48 6.40
CA GLU A 377 -0.70 9.11 5.34
C GLU A 377 -0.40 9.94 4.09
N PHE A 378 0.10 9.28 3.03
CA PHE A 378 0.27 9.89 1.71
C PHE A 378 -0.93 9.59 0.82
N GLN A 379 -1.13 10.41 -0.21
CA GLN A 379 -2.14 10.16 -1.22
C GLN A 379 -1.50 9.75 -2.55
N ILE A 380 -1.71 8.50 -2.96
CA ILE A 380 -1.27 8.00 -4.26
C ILE A 380 -2.31 8.34 -5.34
N THR A 381 -3.54 8.62 -4.93
CA THR A 381 -4.69 8.89 -5.81
C THR A 381 -4.65 10.21 -6.58
N GLN A 382 -3.74 11.14 -6.28
CA GLN A 382 -3.52 12.39 -7.00
C GLN A 382 -4.74 13.35 -7.04
N GLU A 383 -5.55 13.39 -5.98
CA GLU A 383 -6.75 14.25 -5.92
C GLU A 383 -6.45 15.72 -6.24
N TYR A 384 -5.33 16.25 -5.72
CA TYR A 384 -4.90 17.64 -5.91
C TYR A 384 -3.86 17.82 -7.02
N LEU A 385 -3.59 16.76 -7.80
CA LEU A 385 -2.60 16.72 -8.87
C LEU A 385 -3.23 16.21 -10.18
N GLY A 386 -4.39 16.74 -10.53
CA GLY A 386 -5.06 16.48 -11.80
C GLY A 386 -5.87 15.18 -11.85
N PHE A 387 -6.21 14.59 -10.70
CA PHE A 387 -7.12 13.42 -10.62
C PHE A 387 -6.66 12.24 -11.48
N SER A 388 -5.38 11.96 -11.51
CA SER A 388 -4.73 10.97 -12.39
C SER A 388 -4.85 11.21 -13.90
N ASN A 389 -5.34 12.39 -14.33
CA ASN A 389 -5.30 12.79 -15.75
C ASN A 389 -3.95 13.37 -16.18
N HIS A 390 -3.09 13.67 -15.23
CA HIS A 390 -1.74 14.20 -15.47
C HIS A 390 -0.67 13.18 -15.10
N LEU A 391 0.43 13.21 -15.82
CA LEU A 391 1.62 12.43 -15.50
C LEU A 391 2.30 13.08 -14.30
N ALA A 392 1.96 12.63 -13.09
CA ALA A 392 2.55 13.11 -11.85
C ALA A 392 3.33 11.96 -11.19
N TYR A 393 4.65 12.12 -11.08
CA TYR A 393 5.50 11.25 -10.28
C TYR A 393 5.62 11.83 -8.88
N LEU A 394 5.09 11.11 -7.89
CA LEU A 394 4.90 11.61 -6.53
C LEU A 394 6.10 11.41 -5.61
N ALA A 395 7.03 10.52 -5.99
CA ALA A 395 8.16 10.19 -5.13
C ALA A 395 9.02 11.39 -4.71
N PRO A 396 9.26 12.44 -5.56
CA PRO A 396 9.98 13.62 -5.12
C PRO A 396 9.32 14.35 -3.94
N LEU A 397 7.97 14.41 -3.91
CA LEU A 397 7.23 15.01 -2.79
C LEU A 397 7.39 14.20 -1.49
N TRP A 398 7.42 12.87 -1.61
CA TRP A 398 7.59 11.99 -0.45
C TRP A 398 9.04 11.94 0.04
N GLU A 399 10.01 12.01 -0.88
CA GLU A 399 11.43 12.16 -0.55
C GLU A 399 11.66 13.46 0.25
N GLU A 400 11.10 14.59 -0.22
CA GLU A 400 11.15 15.88 0.48
C GLU A 400 10.52 15.78 1.87
N PHE A 401 9.34 15.15 2.00
CA PHE A 401 8.70 14.91 3.30
C PHE A 401 9.64 14.18 4.27
N PHE A 402 10.28 13.10 3.84
CA PHE A 402 11.21 12.34 4.69
C PHE A 402 12.52 13.07 4.97
N GLY A 403 12.85 14.08 4.19
CA GLY A 403 13.95 15.02 4.48
C GLY A 403 13.64 15.97 5.64
N GLU A 404 12.37 16.37 5.77
CA GLU A 404 11.91 17.30 6.81
C GLU A 404 11.38 16.56 8.05
N VAL A 405 10.53 15.56 7.85
CA VAL A 405 9.98 14.74 8.93
C VAL A 405 10.88 13.54 9.13
N ARG A 406 11.65 13.55 10.21
CA ARG A 406 12.60 12.48 10.51
C ARG A 406 11.92 11.11 10.55
N PRO A 407 12.40 10.12 9.78
CA PRO A 407 11.78 8.79 9.72
C PRO A 407 11.67 8.08 11.07
N ASP A 408 12.62 8.29 11.98
CA ASP A 408 12.63 7.71 13.33
C ASP A 408 11.49 8.22 14.24
N ARG A 409 10.81 9.28 13.84
CA ARG A 409 9.62 9.80 14.52
C ARG A 409 8.35 9.02 14.17
N LEU A 410 8.38 8.22 13.14
CA LEU A 410 7.23 7.47 12.63
C LEU A 410 7.35 5.98 12.96
N LYS A 411 6.22 5.33 13.21
CA LYS A 411 6.11 3.88 13.40
C LYS A 411 5.69 3.13 12.14
N ALA A 412 5.02 3.85 11.22
CA ALA A 412 4.44 3.28 10.03
C ALA A 412 4.29 4.32 8.93
N ALA A 413 4.05 3.85 7.70
CA ALA A 413 3.64 4.67 6.57
C ALA A 413 2.40 4.06 5.90
N ALA A 414 1.43 4.91 5.56
CA ALA A 414 0.23 4.56 4.81
C ALA A 414 0.17 5.34 3.49
N GLY A 415 -0.37 4.72 2.44
CA GLY A 415 -0.66 5.37 1.17
C GLY A 415 -2.10 5.11 0.75
N VAL A 416 -2.84 6.17 0.40
CA VAL A 416 -4.17 6.02 -0.19
C VAL A 416 -4.02 5.51 -1.61
N ALA A 417 -4.49 4.31 -1.88
CA ALA A 417 -4.23 3.58 -3.10
C ALA A 417 -5.03 4.10 -4.30
N ASN A 418 -4.38 4.22 -5.46
CA ASN A 418 -5.03 4.35 -6.76
C ASN A 418 -4.85 3.05 -7.56
N ILE A 419 -5.54 2.01 -7.16
CA ILE A 419 -5.45 0.65 -7.72
C ILE A 419 -6.87 0.14 -7.94
N GLY A 420 -7.20 -0.23 -9.15
CA GLY A 420 -8.55 -0.67 -9.50
C GLY A 420 -8.58 -1.68 -10.64
N THR A 421 -9.72 -1.73 -11.34
CA THR A 421 -9.99 -2.73 -12.37
C THR A 421 -9.41 -2.40 -13.74
N ASP A 422 -8.83 -1.23 -13.95
CA ASP A 422 -8.16 -0.89 -15.22
C ASP A 422 -7.09 -1.92 -15.56
N VAL A 423 -6.85 -2.17 -16.85
CA VAL A 423 -5.85 -3.14 -17.32
C VAL A 423 -4.48 -2.85 -16.73
N ASN A 424 -4.09 -1.57 -16.73
CA ASN A 424 -2.81 -1.10 -16.16
C ASN A 424 -2.85 -0.85 -14.65
N TRP A 425 -3.92 -1.21 -13.94
CA TRP A 425 -4.12 -1.11 -12.48
C TRP A 425 -4.31 0.30 -11.91
N CYS A 426 -3.72 1.33 -12.51
CA CYS A 426 -3.55 2.64 -11.90
C CYS A 426 -4.08 3.80 -12.75
N GLY A 427 -4.93 3.52 -13.76
CA GLY A 427 -5.51 4.51 -14.66
C GLY A 427 -4.61 4.86 -15.85
N HIS A 428 -3.29 4.89 -15.68
CA HIS A 428 -2.31 4.99 -16.76
C HIS A 428 -0.99 4.30 -16.35
N HIS A 429 -0.15 3.92 -17.34
CA HIS A 429 1.05 3.11 -17.11
C HIS A 429 2.02 3.73 -16.10
N PHE A 430 2.31 5.02 -16.23
CA PHE A 430 3.26 5.70 -15.33
C PHE A 430 2.74 5.88 -13.90
N ALA A 431 1.43 5.77 -13.65
CA ALA A 431 0.90 5.84 -12.29
C ALA A 431 1.31 4.63 -11.43
N GLN A 432 1.68 3.51 -12.06
CA GLN A 432 2.28 2.36 -11.35
C GLN A 432 3.59 2.74 -10.64
N ALA A 433 4.36 3.68 -11.20
CA ALA A 433 5.59 4.18 -10.59
C ALA A 433 5.32 4.79 -9.20
N ASN A 434 4.15 5.38 -8.97
CA ASN A 434 3.77 5.94 -7.67
C ASN A 434 3.49 4.85 -6.64
N TRP A 435 2.79 3.78 -7.03
CA TRP A 435 2.61 2.61 -6.17
C TRP A 435 3.95 1.97 -5.80
N TYR A 436 4.79 1.71 -6.82
CA TYR A 436 6.15 1.19 -6.63
C TYR A 436 6.95 2.06 -5.67
N ALA A 437 6.98 3.37 -5.92
CA ALA A 437 7.76 4.33 -5.14
C ALA A 437 7.29 4.43 -3.69
N PHE A 438 5.97 4.36 -3.44
CA PHE A 438 5.46 4.33 -2.08
C PHE A 438 6.03 3.13 -1.30
N GLY A 439 6.00 1.92 -1.88
CA GLY A 439 6.56 0.73 -1.23
C GLY A 439 8.05 0.86 -0.94
N ARG A 440 8.82 1.37 -1.93
CA ARG A 440 10.27 1.56 -1.79
C ARG A 440 10.64 2.59 -0.72
N LEU A 441 9.96 3.74 -0.67
CA LEU A 441 10.19 4.77 0.36
C LEU A 441 9.68 4.35 1.74
N ALA A 442 8.55 3.64 1.82
CA ALA A 442 8.08 3.08 3.08
C ALA A 442 9.03 2.00 3.64
N TRP A 443 9.74 1.27 2.76
CA TRP A 443 10.80 0.35 3.16
C TRP A 443 12.06 1.09 3.58
N ASN A 444 12.53 2.02 2.76
CA ASN A 444 13.75 2.80 3.00
C ASN A 444 13.56 4.28 2.61
N PRO A 445 13.24 5.14 3.57
CA PRO A 445 13.02 6.58 3.34
C PRO A 445 14.25 7.36 2.87
N SER A 446 15.43 6.76 2.89
CA SER A 446 16.66 7.40 2.40
C SER A 446 16.94 7.17 0.91
N LEU A 447 16.07 6.44 0.22
CA LEU A 447 16.16 6.29 -1.23
C LEU A 447 15.79 7.59 -1.92
N THR A 448 16.48 7.91 -3.02
CA THR A 448 16.12 9.05 -3.87
C THR A 448 15.04 8.66 -4.87
N SER A 449 14.18 9.61 -5.20
CA SER A 449 13.12 9.44 -6.20
C SER A 449 13.68 9.03 -7.58
N ASP A 450 14.81 9.59 -7.98
CA ASP A 450 15.49 9.26 -9.23
C ASP A 450 15.94 7.79 -9.28
N ARG A 451 16.52 7.30 -8.17
CA ARG A 451 16.93 5.90 -8.08
C ARG A 451 15.73 4.96 -8.16
N ILE A 452 14.65 5.32 -7.50
CA ILE A 452 13.42 4.51 -7.52
C ILE A 452 12.81 4.50 -8.93
N ALA A 453 12.81 5.63 -9.63
CA ALA A 453 12.36 5.73 -11.02
C ALA A 453 13.21 4.83 -11.96
N ASP A 454 14.54 4.89 -11.84
CA ASP A 454 15.45 4.03 -12.63
C ASP A 454 15.21 2.53 -12.34
N GLU A 455 15.02 2.15 -11.07
CA GLU A 455 14.68 0.77 -10.70
C GLU A 455 13.36 0.32 -11.36
N TRP A 456 12.33 1.15 -11.35
CA TRP A 456 11.02 0.82 -11.93
C TRP A 456 11.07 0.74 -13.46
N LEU A 457 11.75 1.69 -14.10
CA LEU A 457 11.87 1.75 -15.57
C LEU A 457 12.66 0.56 -16.18
N ARG A 458 13.52 -0.09 -15.39
CA ARG A 458 14.32 -1.24 -15.82
C ARG A 458 13.63 -2.58 -15.60
N GLN A 459 12.56 -2.63 -14.85
CA GLN A 459 11.76 -3.82 -14.58
C GLN A 459 10.61 -3.97 -15.57
#